data_0eea48e309c8a11210455901d8c39f71
#
_entry.id   0eea48e309c8a11210455901d8c39f71
#
_cell.length_a   1.000
_cell.length_b   1.000
_cell.length_c   1.000
_cell.angle_alpha   90.00
_cell.angle_beta   90.00
_cell.angle_gamma   90.00
#
_symmetry.space_group_name_H-M   'P 1'
#
loop_
_entity.id
_entity.type
_entity.pdbx_description
1 polymer ?
#
loop_
_entity_poly.entity_id
_entity_poly.type
_entity_poly.pdbx_seq_one_letter_code
_entity_poly.pdbx_strand_id
1 'polypeptide(L)'
;VDKVDGYPVTEFLYYENPYQFEFKAKILGVIGDAVILDKTAFYPEGGGQPSDIGYLVVDGAKFEVAFVEKVKDRILHHVKDLDLNVLKPGTVVTGIIQKERRLSLMRHHTATHVILASAKMVLGDHVWQWGAQKGEEESRLDISHYKSVSREELRRIEEIANEAVMKNMEVRTFWLPRHEAERKYGFVIYQGGL
;
A
#
# COMPACT_ATOMS: atom_id res chain seq x y z
N VAL A 1 -16.84 -7.43 -11.82
CA VAL A 1 -16.14 -8.36 -10.91
C VAL A 1 -15.86 -9.69 -11.63
N ASP A 2 -16.78 -10.20 -12.43
CA ASP A 2 -16.64 -11.52 -13.09
C ASP A 2 -15.62 -11.56 -14.23
N LYS A 3 -15.20 -10.41 -14.75
CA LYS A 3 -14.29 -10.33 -15.90
C LYS A 3 -12.85 -10.75 -15.61
N VAL A 4 -12.43 -10.73 -14.34
CA VAL A 4 -11.03 -11.06 -13.95
C VAL A 4 -10.83 -12.55 -13.70
N ASP A 5 -11.88 -13.34 -13.48
CA ASP A 5 -11.79 -14.76 -13.09
C ASP A 5 -11.17 -15.65 -14.16
N GLY A 6 -11.18 -15.21 -15.42
CA GLY A 6 -10.54 -15.92 -16.53
C GLY A 6 -9.00 -15.79 -16.60
N TYR A 7 -8.39 -14.94 -15.76
CA TYR A 7 -6.95 -14.71 -15.75
C TYR A 7 -6.27 -15.41 -14.58
N PRO A 8 -5.00 -15.83 -14.74
CA PRO A 8 -4.18 -16.30 -13.63
C PRO A 8 -4.04 -15.26 -12.51
N VAL A 9 -3.70 -15.71 -11.29
CA VAL A 9 -3.38 -14.84 -10.16
C VAL A 9 -2.13 -14.04 -10.47
N THR A 10 -2.11 -12.76 -10.12
CA THR A 10 -0.92 -11.91 -10.24
C THR A 10 0.04 -12.20 -9.09
N GLU A 11 1.33 -12.35 -9.37
CA GLU A 11 2.38 -12.41 -8.35
C GLU A 11 2.67 -11.01 -7.80
N PHE A 12 2.66 -10.87 -6.46
CA PHE A 12 2.78 -9.56 -5.78
C PHE A 12 4.22 -9.30 -5.33
N LEU A 13 5.07 -8.76 -6.21
CA LEU A 13 6.49 -8.48 -5.93
C LEU A 13 6.69 -7.45 -4.81
N TYR A 14 5.74 -6.54 -4.61
CA TYR A 14 5.81 -5.51 -3.57
C TYR A 14 5.77 -6.06 -2.14
N TYR A 15 5.33 -7.30 -1.93
CA TYR A 15 5.43 -7.96 -0.62
C TYR A 15 6.82 -8.55 -0.36
N GLU A 16 7.52 -8.96 -1.42
CA GLU A 16 8.87 -9.51 -1.31
C GLU A 16 9.91 -8.41 -1.19
N ASN A 17 9.79 -7.38 -2.05
CA ASN A 17 10.69 -6.24 -2.06
C ASN A 17 9.92 -4.93 -2.30
N PRO A 18 9.54 -4.20 -1.24
CA PRO A 18 8.81 -2.93 -1.35
C PRO A 18 9.63 -1.81 -2.00
N TYR A 19 10.95 -1.98 -2.12
CA TYR A 19 11.87 -1.02 -2.75
C TYR A 19 12.19 -1.36 -4.21
N GLN A 20 11.45 -2.28 -4.82
CA GLN A 20 11.59 -2.59 -6.23
C GLN A 20 10.77 -1.58 -7.06
N PHE A 21 11.45 -0.66 -7.74
CA PHE A 21 10.82 0.41 -8.54
C PHE A 21 10.81 0.10 -10.04
N GLU A 22 11.48 -0.95 -10.48
CA GLU A 22 11.50 -1.43 -11.85
C GLU A 22 11.39 -2.95 -11.88
N PHE A 23 10.61 -3.48 -12.83
CA PHE A 23 10.43 -4.92 -13.01
C PHE A 23 9.99 -5.24 -14.42
N LYS A 24 10.18 -6.50 -14.85
CA LYS A 24 9.66 -7.02 -16.11
C LYS A 24 8.48 -7.94 -15.84
N ALA A 25 7.45 -7.81 -16.65
CA ALA A 25 6.26 -8.63 -16.57
C ALA A 25 5.66 -8.90 -17.94
N LYS A 26 4.80 -9.91 -18.02
CA LYS A 26 4.05 -10.25 -19.23
C LYS A 26 2.61 -9.84 -19.08
N ILE A 27 2.04 -9.23 -20.11
CA ILE A 27 0.63 -8.91 -20.17
C ILE A 27 -0.16 -10.21 -20.32
N LEU A 28 -1.08 -10.47 -19.39
CA LEU A 28 -2.02 -11.58 -19.42
C LEU A 28 -3.30 -11.21 -20.15
N GLY A 29 -3.74 -9.98 -20.01
CA GLY A 29 -4.97 -9.49 -20.62
C GLY A 29 -5.21 -8.01 -20.43
N VAL A 30 -6.28 -7.54 -21.06
CA VAL A 30 -6.75 -6.16 -20.97
C VAL A 30 -8.26 -6.17 -20.70
N ILE A 31 -8.71 -5.35 -19.76
CA ILE A 31 -10.12 -5.17 -19.41
C ILE A 31 -10.40 -3.67 -19.36
N GLY A 32 -11.16 -3.17 -20.36
CA GLY A 32 -11.39 -1.72 -20.47
C GLY A 32 -10.09 -0.97 -20.72
N ASP A 33 -9.72 -0.08 -19.81
CA ASP A 33 -8.46 0.67 -19.79
C ASP A 33 -7.38 0.03 -18.91
N ALA A 34 -7.66 -1.12 -18.32
CA ALA A 34 -6.76 -1.78 -17.38
C ALA A 34 -6.00 -2.95 -18.00
N VAL A 35 -4.70 -3.02 -17.74
CA VAL A 35 -3.80 -4.12 -18.11
C VAL A 35 -3.61 -5.04 -16.90
N ILE A 36 -3.72 -6.35 -17.11
CA ILE A 36 -3.41 -7.39 -16.12
C ILE A 36 -2.05 -7.98 -16.46
N LEU A 37 -1.17 -8.01 -15.47
CA LEU A 37 0.19 -8.57 -15.58
C LEU A 37 0.30 -9.90 -14.83
N ASP A 38 1.24 -10.76 -15.25
CA ASP A 38 1.57 -12.00 -14.54
C ASP A 38 2.17 -11.73 -13.15
N LYS A 39 2.92 -10.64 -13.03
CA LYS A 39 3.50 -10.15 -11.78
C LYS A 39 3.61 -8.64 -11.76
N THR A 40 3.64 -8.03 -10.57
CA THR A 40 3.76 -6.59 -10.44
C THR A 40 4.42 -6.15 -9.14
N ALA A 41 5.22 -5.09 -9.24
CA ALA A 41 5.72 -4.35 -8.10
C ALA A 41 4.89 -3.08 -7.81
N PHE A 42 3.91 -2.72 -8.66
CA PHE A 42 2.95 -1.65 -8.36
C PHE A 42 2.08 -2.02 -7.17
N TYR A 43 2.06 -1.17 -6.14
CA TYR A 43 1.19 -1.32 -4.98
C TYR A 43 -0.22 -0.82 -5.33
N PRO A 44 -1.25 -1.66 -5.21
CA PRO A 44 -2.64 -1.24 -5.43
C PRO A 44 -3.14 -0.39 -4.26
N GLU A 45 -4.17 0.40 -4.48
CA GLU A 45 -4.83 1.12 -3.38
C GLU A 45 -5.28 0.15 -2.28
N GLY A 46 -4.92 0.47 -1.04
CA GLY A 46 -5.28 -0.38 0.10
C GLY A 46 -4.77 0.16 1.43
N GLY A 47 -5.48 -0.15 2.51
CA GLY A 47 -5.10 0.28 3.86
C GLY A 47 -5.07 1.80 4.05
N GLY A 48 -5.84 2.56 3.26
CA GLY A 48 -5.82 4.02 3.24
C GLY A 48 -4.60 4.63 2.56
N GLN A 49 -3.79 3.82 1.89
CA GLN A 49 -2.69 4.26 1.03
C GLN A 49 -3.17 4.28 -0.42
N PRO A 50 -3.02 5.40 -1.15
CA PRO A 50 -3.29 5.46 -2.58
C PRO A 50 -2.39 4.51 -3.36
N SER A 51 -2.85 4.10 -4.55
CA SER A 51 -2.07 3.27 -5.44
C SER A 51 -0.80 3.96 -5.91
N ASP A 52 0.17 3.15 -6.31
CA ASP A 52 1.28 3.65 -7.12
C ASP A 52 0.81 4.18 -8.47
N ILE A 53 1.66 5.03 -9.04
CA ILE A 53 1.60 5.47 -10.41
C ILE A 53 2.95 5.28 -11.07
N GLY A 54 2.99 5.34 -12.40
CA GLY A 54 4.24 5.16 -13.13
C GLY A 54 4.01 4.87 -14.61
N TYR A 55 4.79 3.95 -15.16
CA TYR A 55 4.74 3.63 -16.58
C TYR A 55 4.88 2.14 -16.86
N LEU A 56 4.20 1.66 -17.89
CA LEU A 56 4.55 0.45 -18.62
C LEU A 56 5.32 0.84 -19.86
N VAL A 57 6.47 0.23 -20.07
CA VAL A 57 7.38 0.55 -21.20
C VAL A 57 7.52 -0.65 -22.11
N VAL A 58 7.31 -0.45 -23.42
CA VAL A 58 7.48 -1.44 -24.48
C VAL A 58 8.29 -0.79 -25.60
N ASP A 59 9.43 -1.34 -25.96
CA ASP A 59 10.32 -0.85 -27.05
C ASP A 59 10.58 0.67 -27.00
N GLY A 60 10.72 1.19 -25.77
CA GLY A 60 10.94 2.63 -25.52
C GLY A 60 9.69 3.50 -25.45
N ALA A 61 8.53 3.01 -25.91
CA ALA A 61 7.25 3.69 -25.74
C ALA A 61 6.78 3.59 -24.29
N LYS A 62 6.32 4.71 -23.71
CA LYS A 62 5.86 4.81 -22.33
C LYS A 62 4.35 4.99 -22.28
N PHE A 63 3.67 4.17 -21.49
CA PHE A 63 2.24 4.21 -21.23
C PHE A 63 2.03 4.51 -19.76
N GLU A 64 1.36 5.62 -19.43
CA GLU A 64 1.16 6.06 -18.05
C GLU A 64 0.18 5.16 -17.32
N VAL A 65 0.60 4.58 -16.20
CA VAL A 65 -0.25 3.92 -15.22
C VAL A 65 -0.72 4.96 -14.22
N ALA A 66 -1.98 5.33 -14.31
CA ALA A 66 -2.57 6.39 -13.48
C ALA A 66 -3.17 5.90 -12.17
N PHE A 67 -3.57 4.63 -12.13
CA PHE A 67 -4.20 4.00 -10.97
C PHE A 67 -3.98 2.49 -10.99
N VAL A 68 -3.89 1.89 -9.83
CA VAL A 68 -3.73 0.44 -9.66
C VAL A 68 -4.69 -0.06 -8.60
N GLU A 69 -5.49 -1.07 -8.93
CA GLU A 69 -6.41 -1.69 -8.00
C GLU A 69 -6.25 -3.21 -7.91
N LYS A 70 -6.61 -3.75 -6.76
CA LYS A 70 -6.67 -5.19 -6.54
C LYS A 70 -8.11 -5.67 -6.64
N VAL A 71 -8.38 -6.56 -7.60
CA VAL A 71 -9.68 -7.24 -7.74
C VAL A 71 -9.46 -8.72 -7.49
N LYS A 72 -9.92 -9.23 -6.35
CA LYS A 72 -9.58 -10.58 -5.85
C LYS A 72 -8.03 -10.70 -5.75
N ASP A 73 -7.43 -11.64 -6.47
CA ASP A 73 -5.98 -11.85 -6.51
C ASP A 73 -5.36 -11.44 -7.86
N ARG A 74 -5.94 -10.48 -8.56
CA ARG A 74 -5.44 -9.88 -9.79
C ARG A 74 -5.24 -8.39 -9.56
N ILE A 75 -4.19 -7.85 -10.19
CA ILE A 75 -3.91 -6.42 -10.14
C ILE A 75 -4.21 -5.82 -11.51
N LEU A 76 -5.07 -4.81 -11.49
CA LEU A 76 -5.48 -4.03 -12.65
C LEU A 76 -4.69 -2.73 -12.68
N HIS A 77 -3.94 -2.52 -13.77
CA HIS A 77 -3.15 -1.31 -14.00
C HIS A 77 -3.89 -0.44 -15.00
N HIS A 78 -4.55 0.62 -14.55
CA HIS A 78 -5.29 1.56 -15.39
C HIS A 78 -4.34 2.46 -16.15
N VAL A 79 -4.33 2.32 -17.47
CA VAL A 79 -3.38 2.98 -18.38
C VAL A 79 -4.09 4.07 -19.14
N LYS A 80 -3.52 5.29 -19.11
CA LYS A 80 -4.00 6.39 -19.96
C LYS A 80 -3.62 6.12 -21.42
N ASP A 81 -4.51 6.49 -22.32
CA ASP A 81 -4.30 6.41 -23.77
C ASP A 81 -3.82 5.00 -24.19
N LEU A 82 -4.51 3.96 -23.69
CA LEU A 82 -4.19 2.56 -23.93
C LEU A 82 -4.16 2.23 -25.42
N ASP A 83 -2.99 1.79 -25.94
CA ASP A 83 -2.86 1.29 -27.30
C ASP A 83 -2.85 -0.26 -27.33
N LEU A 84 -3.94 -0.85 -27.76
CA LEU A 84 -4.12 -2.31 -27.86
C LEU A 84 -3.25 -2.98 -28.94
N ASN A 85 -2.65 -2.23 -29.85
CA ASN A 85 -1.69 -2.77 -30.80
C ASN A 85 -0.34 -3.05 -30.13
N VAL A 86 0.00 -2.29 -29.10
CA VAL A 86 1.25 -2.40 -28.33
C VAL A 86 1.03 -3.19 -27.05
N LEU A 87 0.07 -2.76 -26.21
CA LEU A 87 -0.22 -3.40 -24.93
C LEU A 87 -1.25 -4.53 -25.10
N LYS A 88 -0.84 -5.64 -25.70
CA LYS A 88 -1.68 -6.82 -25.98
C LYS A 88 -1.21 -8.02 -25.15
N PRO A 89 -2.07 -9.02 -24.93
CA PRO A 89 -1.71 -10.26 -24.26
C PRO A 89 -0.45 -10.92 -24.88
N GLY A 90 0.46 -11.34 -24.02
CA GLY A 90 1.75 -11.93 -24.42
C GLY A 90 2.91 -10.94 -24.55
N THR A 91 2.65 -9.62 -24.64
CA THR A 91 3.71 -8.60 -24.68
C THR A 91 4.45 -8.55 -23.33
N VAL A 92 5.79 -8.48 -23.40
CA VAL A 92 6.64 -8.24 -22.22
C VAL A 92 6.80 -6.73 -22.05
N VAL A 93 6.53 -6.26 -20.86
CA VAL A 93 6.63 -4.83 -20.47
C VAL A 93 7.66 -4.65 -19.38
N THR A 94 8.26 -3.48 -19.31
CA THR A 94 8.99 -3.00 -18.13
C THR A 94 8.08 -2.06 -17.36
N GLY A 95 7.72 -2.44 -16.13
CA GLY A 95 7.01 -1.55 -15.20
C GLY A 95 8.01 -0.64 -14.49
N ILE A 96 7.74 0.66 -14.48
CA ILE A 96 8.54 1.69 -13.80
C ILE A 96 7.63 2.46 -12.85
N ILE A 97 7.90 2.36 -11.55
CA ILE A 97 7.13 3.00 -10.48
C ILE A 97 7.70 4.38 -10.17
N GLN A 98 6.86 5.35 -9.89
CA GLN A 98 7.30 6.66 -9.42
C GLN A 98 7.85 6.54 -7.99
N LYS A 99 9.18 6.49 -7.91
CA LYS A 99 9.93 6.16 -6.69
C LYS A 99 9.65 7.11 -5.53
N GLU A 100 9.68 8.41 -5.79
CA GLU A 100 9.52 9.45 -4.76
C GLU A 100 8.15 9.34 -4.09
N ARG A 101 7.09 9.17 -4.90
CA ARG A 101 5.72 8.94 -4.43
C ARG A 101 5.64 7.67 -3.56
N ARG A 102 6.13 6.54 -4.06
CA ARG A 102 6.15 5.27 -3.33
C ARG A 102 6.83 5.43 -1.96
N LEU A 103 8.02 6.03 -1.93
CA LEU A 103 8.77 6.21 -0.69
C LEU A 103 8.04 7.12 0.30
N SER A 104 7.41 8.19 -0.19
CA SER A 104 6.62 9.08 0.66
C SER A 104 5.44 8.35 1.28
N LEU A 105 4.64 7.65 0.46
CA LEU A 105 3.48 6.88 0.91
C LEU A 105 3.86 5.77 1.90
N MET A 106 4.96 5.06 1.67
CA MET A 106 5.48 4.03 2.59
C MET A 106 5.86 4.62 3.95
N ARG A 107 6.56 5.78 3.97
CA ARG A 107 6.94 6.48 5.21
C ARG A 107 5.68 6.91 5.97
N HIS A 108 4.71 7.51 5.29
CA HIS A 108 3.44 7.92 5.90
C HIS A 108 2.65 6.73 6.43
N HIS A 109 2.64 5.60 5.71
CA HIS A 109 1.96 4.39 6.19
C HIS A 109 2.59 3.88 7.49
N THR A 110 3.90 3.74 7.53
CA THR A 110 4.63 3.32 8.74
C THR A 110 4.47 4.34 9.88
N ALA A 111 4.60 5.64 9.58
CA ALA A 111 4.42 6.70 10.58
C ALA A 111 3.03 6.67 11.22
N THR A 112 1.98 6.38 10.44
CA THR A 112 0.61 6.24 10.97
C THR A 112 0.53 5.17 12.06
N HIS A 113 1.18 4.02 11.87
CA HIS A 113 1.22 2.96 12.88
C HIS A 113 2.05 3.36 14.11
N VAL A 114 3.17 4.05 13.92
CA VAL A 114 4.01 4.56 15.02
C VAL A 114 3.22 5.58 15.85
N ILE A 115 2.53 6.52 15.19
CA ILE A 115 1.70 7.53 15.86
C ILE A 115 0.55 6.89 16.62
N LEU A 116 -0.13 5.89 16.04
CA LEU A 116 -1.21 5.16 16.73
C LEU A 116 -0.70 4.47 18.01
N ALA A 117 0.45 3.80 17.93
CA ALA A 117 1.06 3.16 19.08
C ALA A 117 1.45 4.20 20.16
N SER A 118 2.02 5.33 19.76
CA SER A 118 2.38 6.43 20.66
C SER A 118 1.13 7.05 21.31
N ALA A 119 0.06 7.21 20.54
CA ALA A 119 -1.23 7.70 21.05
C ALA A 119 -1.83 6.75 22.12
N LYS A 120 -1.76 5.43 21.88
CA LYS A 120 -2.15 4.44 22.89
C LYS A 120 -1.34 4.55 24.18
N MET A 121 -0.03 4.75 24.07
CA MET A 121 0.85 4.90 25.26
C MET A 121 0.51 6.15 26.09
N VAL A 122 0.05 7.22 25.46
CA VAL A 122 -0.26 8.50 26.15
C VAL A 122 -1.71 8.56 26.61
N LEU A 123 -2.65 8.14 25.77
CA LEU A 123 -4.09 8.31 25.99
C LEU A 123 -4.77 7.07 26.59
N GLY A 124 -4.16 5.90 26.46
CA GLY A 124 -4.66 4.65 27.02
C GLY A 124 -5.12 3.62 25.99
N ASP A 125 -5.38 2.40 26.47
CA ASP A 125 -5.69 1.22 25.64
C ASP A 125 -7.00 1.29 24.86
N HIS A 126 -7.90 2.21 25.22
CA HIS A 126 -9.17 2.47 24.50
C HIS A 126 -8.96 3.16 23.15
N VAL A 127 -7.74 3.62 22.85
CA VAL A 127 -7.43 4.26 21.57
C VAL A 127 -7.30 3.21 20.47
N TRP A 128 -8.15 3.32 19.45
CA TRP A 128 -8.13 2.50 18.25
C TRP A 128 -8.11 3.38 17.01
N GLN A 129 -7.60 2.86 15.93
CA GLN A 129 -7.72 3.52 14.64
C GLN A 129 -9.17 3.46 14.17
N TRP A 130 -9.78 4.64 13.98
CA TRP A 130 -11.12 4.77 13.40
C TRP A 130 -11.06 4.94 11.89
N GLY A 131 -10.02 5.61 11.39
CA GLY A 131 -9.74 5.82 9.98
C GLY A 131 -8.30 6.28 9.77
N ALA A 132 -7.82 6.15 8.54
CA ALA A 132 -6.55 6.70 8.14
C ALA A 132 -6.52 6.98 6.64
N GLN A 133 -5.89 8.08 6.27
CA GLN A 133 -5.62 8.46 4.90
C GLN A 133 -4.16 8.85 4.77
N LYS A 134 -3.46 8.26 3.82
CA LYS A 134 -2.05 8.53 3.55
C LYS A 134 -1.95 9.31 2.25
N GLY A 135 -1.24 10.42 2.27
CA GLY A 135 -0.92 11.22 1.09
C GLY A 135 0.58 11.29 0.85
N GLU A 136 0.98 11.99 -0.19
CA GLU A 136 2.41 12.20 -0.47
C GLU A 136 3.03 13.25 0.46
N GLU A 137 2.27 14.29 0.82
CA GLU A 137 2.72 15.40 1.64
C GLU A 137 2.26 15.30 3.09
N GLU A 138 1.07 14.74 3.31
CA GLU A 138 0.47 14.63 4.63
C GLU A 138 -0.31 13.32 4.80
N SER A 139 -0.57 12.97 6.05
CA SER A 139 -1.44 11.84 6.40
C SER A 139 -2.36 12.23 7.54
N ARG A 140 -3.55 11.64 7.54
CA ARG A 140 -4.53 11.78 8.61
C ARG A 140 -4.72 10.45 9.31
N LEU A 141 -4.74 10.49 10.63
CA LEU A 141 -5.12 9.37 11.49
C LEU A 141 -6.28 9.80 12.38
N ASP A 142 -7.40 9.13 12.24
CA ASP A 142 -8.57 9.30 13.11
C ASP A 142 -8.51 8.22 14.18
N ILE A 143 -8.65 8.62 15.45
CA ILE A 143 -8.60 7.71 16.60
C ILE A 143 -9.87 7.80 17.42
N SER A 144 -10.25 6.67 18.06
CA SER A 144 -11.29 6.68 19.08
C SER A 144 -10.76 7.33 20.37
N HIS A 145 -11.39 8.40 20.81
CA HIS A 145 -11.08 9.03 22.10
C HIS A 145 -12.28 9.82 22.57
N TYR A 146 -12.51 9.86 23.88
CA TYR A 146 -13.72 10.43 24.50
C TYR A 146 -13.66 11.94 24.73
N LYS A 147 -12.50 12.56 24.51
CA LYS A 147 -12.29 14.01 24.67
C LYS A 147 -11.31 14.53 23.62
N SER A 148 -11.21 15.85 23.48
CA SER A 148 -10.18 16.47 22.66
C SER A 148 -8.79 16.19 23.23
N VAL A 149 -7.84 15.84 22.37
CA VAL A 149 -6.45 15.65 22.76
C VAL A 149 -5.82 17.01 23.07
N SER A 150 -5.23 17.16 24.24
CA SER A 150 -4.59 18.41 24.66
C SER A 150 -3.26 18.62 23.94
N ARG A 151 -2.76 19.88 23.96
CA ARG A 151 -1.45 20.20 23.37
C ARG A 151 -0.30 19.45 24.05
N GLU A 152 -0.41 19.20 25.34
CA GLU A 152 0.61 18.46 26.10
C GLU A 152 0.59 16.97 25.70
N GLU A 153 -0.59 16.36 25.59
CA GLU A 153 -0.77 14.99 25.11
C GLU A 153 -0.24 14.84 23.67
N LEU A 154 -0.56 15.78 22.76
CA LEU A 154 -0.04 15.79 21.40
C LEU A 154 1.48 15.86 21.35
N ARG A 155 2.09 16.75 22.14
CA ARG A 155 3.54 16.86 22.21
C ARG A 155 4.18 15.57 22.72
N ARG A 156 3.57 14.93 23.72
CA ARG A 156 4.07 13.66 24.24
C ARG A 156 3.96 12.53 23.24
N ILE A 157 2.87 12.47 22.46
CA ILE A 157 2.71 11.53 21.35
C ILE A 157 3.82 11.74 20.31
N GLU A 158 4.08 12.98 19.92
CA GLU A 158 5.13 13.34 18.96
C GLU A 158 6.51 12.94 19.47
N GLU A 159 6.86 13.22 20.74
CA GLU A 159 8.12 12.82 21.35
C GLU A 159 8.34 11.31 21.28
N ILE A 160 7.34 10.50 21.69
CA ILE A 160 7.42 9.05 21.67
C ILE A 160 7.55 8.52 20.25
N ALA A 161 6.80 9.10 19.30
CA ALA A 161 6.88 8.72 17.89
C ALA A 161 8.28 9.00 17.31
N ASN A 162 8.84 10.18 17.60
CA ASN A 162 10.19 10.54 17.17
C ASN A 162 11.27 9.66 17.83
N GLU A 163 11.14 9.35 19.13
CA GLU A 163 12.02 8.38 19.80
C GLU A 163 12.01 7.01 19.11
N ALA A 164 10.83 6.52 18.70
CA ALA A 164 10.72 5.26 17.99
C ALA A 164 11.44 5.30 16.63
N VAL A 165 11.32 6.39 15.89
CA VAL A 165 12.03 6.60 14.62
C VAL A 165 13.54 6.66 14.85
N MET A 166 14.00 7.43 15.84
CA MET A 166 15.43 7.59 16.15
C MET A 166 16.10 6.30 16.64
N LYS A 167 15.34 5.38 17.24
CA LYS A 167 15.83 4.04 17.61
C LYS A 167 16.11 3.15 16.40
N ASN A 168 15.69 3.55 15.20
CA ASN A 168 15.87 2.80 13.96
C ASN A 168 15.50 1.32 14.10
N MET A 169 14.33 1.06 14.65
CA MET A 169 13.86 -0.30 14.92
C MET A 169 13.66 -1.07 13.62
N GLU A 170 14.05 -2.34 13.63
CA GLU A 170 13.81 -3.23 12.50
C GLU A 170 12.30 -3.46 12.29
N VAL A 171 11.83 -3.25 11.06
CA VAL A 171 10.46 -3.58 10.65
C VAL A 171 10.49 -4.94 9.95
N ARG A 172 9.81 -5.92 10.54
CA ARG A 172 9.72 -7.28 10.00
C ARG A 172 8.33 -7.53 9.43
N THR A 173 8.28 -8.06 8.22
CA THR A 173 7.04 -8.50 7.58
C THR A 173 7.09 -10.01 7.37
N PHE A 174 6.00 -10.69 7.71
CA PHE A 174 5.89 -12.13 7.54
C PHE A 174 4.43 -12.57 7.51
N TRP A 175 4.18 -13.74 6.99
CA TRP A 175 2.86 -14.35 6.93
C TRP A 175 2.69 -15.35 8.09
N LEU A 176 1.53 -15.28 8.74
CA LEU A 176 1.10 -16.24 9.76
C LEU A 176 -0.34 -16.73 9.45
N PRO A 177 -0.66 -17.98 9.79
CA PRO A 177 -2.04 -18.39 9.87
C PRO A 177 -2.82 -17.50 10.84
N ARG A 178 -4.05 -17.14 10.48
CA ARG A 178 -4.87 -16.19 11.26
C ARG A 178 -4.92 -16.53 12.75
N HIS A 179 -5.21 -17.80 13.08
CA HIS A 179 -5.33 -18.25 14.47
C HIS A 179 -4.01 -18.12 15.27
N GLU A 180 -2.85 -18.23 14.60
CA GLU A 180 -1.55 -18.02 15.23
C GLU A 180 -1.27 -16.53 15.46
N ALA A 181 -1.63 -15.68 14.49
CA ALA A 181 -1.49 -14.24 14.62
C ALA A 181 -2.37 -13.71 15.77
N GLU A 182 -3.64 -14.12 15.84
CA GLU A 182 -4.56 -13.77 16.93
C GLU A 182 -4.05 -14.23 18.30
N ARG A 183 -3.55 -15.45 18.40
CA ARG A 183 -2.99 -15.99 19.65
C ARG A 183 -1.76 -15.22 20.12
N LYS A 184 -0.89 -14.82 19.18
CA LYS A 184 0.39 -14.17 19.51
C LYS A 184 0.26 -12.69 19.77
N TYR A 185 -0.56 -11.99 18.99
CA TYR A 185 -0.66 -10.53 18.99
C TYR A 185 -2.00 -10.00 19.49
N GLY A 186 -3.00 -10.88 19.69
CA GLY A 186 -4.34 -10.47 20.08
C GLY A 186 -5.05 -9.64 19.01
N PHE A 187 -6.06 -8.88 19.44
CA PHE A 187 -6.88 -8.08 18.53
C PHE A 187 -6.18 -6.84 17.96
N VAL A 188 -4.99 -6.50 18.42
CA VAL A 188 -4.23 -5.35 17.89
C VAL A 188 -3.88 -5.49 16.41
N ILE A 189 -3.96 -6.70 15.84
CA ILE A 189 -3.75 -6.94 14.41
C ILE A 189 -4.89 -6.39 13.54
N TYR A 190 -6.05 -6.09 14.11
CA TYR A 190 -7.22 -5.57 13.38
C TYR A 190 -7.22 -4.04 13.45
N GLN A 191 -6.44 -3.42 12.59
CA GLN A 191 -6.41 -1.96 12.46
C GLN A 191 -7.52 -1.50 11.51
N GLY A 192 -8.43 -0.64 12.00
CA GLY A 192 -9.54 -0.12 11.21
C GLY A 192 -10.87 -0.88 11.33
N GLY A 193 -11.01 -1.72 12.35
CA GLY A 193 -12.24 -2.47 12.67
C GLY A 193 -12.17 -3.95 12.33
N LEU A 194 -13.16 -4.67 12.83
CA LEU A 194 -13.40 -6.11 12.56
C LEU A 194 -14.15 -6.29 11.25
#